data_191682e1415d2bc4a13561610a0222c9
#
_entry.id   191682e1415d2bc4a13561610a0222c9
#
_cell.length_a   1.000
_cell.length_b   1.000
_cell.length_c   1.000
_cell.angle_alpha   90.00
_cell.angle_beta   90.00
_cell.angle_gamma   90.00
#
_symmetry.space_group_name_H-M   'P 1'
#
loop_
_entity.id
_entity.type
_entity.pdbx_description
1 polymer ?
#
loop_
_entity_poly.entity_id
_entity_poly.type
_entity_poly.pdbx_seq_one_letter_code
_entity_poly.pdbx_strand_id
1 'polypeptide(L)'
;MLITSLPEKTFSILHISSSHAENPDYKYELPDNIVSMVRVSLHDSILHENETPGKRNEKKAYADIYNFHKELANKDFSGFDKIFKHLCSSGERATNTNRILKSKDTWTTILKMYKEKNLQSSFIDYFWTWRFVHLPVFQMLNAELPPARIYHTVSTGYAGLIGVLAKFKYQAPLLLTEHGIYAKERDIEIRRAEWIHNELPQQLLPQRSIGVFKEIWTKLFRSFSQLVYEYADKIITISNQNQQLQLEHGADPLKCM
;
A
#
# COMPACT_ATOMS: atom_id res chain seq x y z
N MET A 1 -19.03 -17.47 0.65
CA MET A 1 -19.03 -17.66 2.11
C MET A 1 -19.54 -16.41 2.82
N LEU A 2 -18.76 -15.37 3.21
CA LEU A 2 -19.33 -14.23 3.94
C LEU A 2 -20.49 -13.56 3.18
N ILE A 3 -20.31 -13.25 1.89
CA ILE A 3 -21.31 -12.59 1.05
C ILE A 3 -22.60 -13.41 0.94
N THR A 4 -22.48 -14.70 0.67
CA THR A 4 -23.62 -15.61 0.56
C THR A 4 -24.31 -15.91 1.89
N SER A 5 -23.59 -15.75 3.02
CA SER A 5 -24.16 -15.94 4.36
C SER A 5 -24.94 -14.72 4.87
N LEU A 6 -24.88 -13.61 4.17
CA LEU A 6 -25.55 -12.35 4.52
C LEU A 6 -26.36 -11.82 3.33
N PRO A 7 -27.39 -12.55 2.89
CA PRO A 7 -28.14 -12.19 1.66
C PRO A 7 -28.90 -10.87 1.78
N GLU A 8 -29.20 -10.42 3.01
CA GLU A 8 -29.87 -9.15 3.29
C GLU A 8 -28.92 -7.93 3.21
N LYS A 9 -27.63 -8.15 3.07
CA LYS A 9 -26.62 -7.08 2.91
C LYS A 9 -26.18 -6.98 1.47
N THR A 10 -25.92 -5.76 1.02
CA THR A 10 -25.31 -5.50 -0.28
C THR A 10 -23.80 -5.32 -0.15
N PHE A 11 -23.05 -5.82 -1.11
CA PHE A 11 -21.61 -5.79 -1.13
C PHE A 11 -21.07 -5.10 -2.37
N SER A 12 -20.03 -4.30 -2.19
CA SER A 12 -19.16 -3.82 -3.27
C SER A 12 -17.80 -4.45 -3.13
N ILE A 13 -17.26 -5.04 -4.19
CA ILE A 13 -15.95 -5.69 -4.18
C ILE A 13 -14.92 -4.74 -4.78
N LEU A 14 -13.81 -4.54 -4.06
CA LEU A 14 -12.60 -3.92 -4.58
C LEU A 14 -11.60 -5.03 -4.89
N HIS A 15 -11.34 -5.25 -6.18
CA HIS A 15 -10.41 -6.26 -6.66
C HIS A 15 -9.11 -5.62 -7.11
N ILE A 16 -8.00 -6.01 -6.48
CA ILE A 16 -6.65 -5.56 -6.86
C ILE A 16 -6.07 -6.56 -7.84
N SER A 17 -5.65 -6.09 -9.02
CA SER A 17 -5.04 -6.90 -10.06
C SER A 17 -3.67 -6.36 -10.45
N SER A 18 -2.83 -7.19 -11.07
CA SER A 18 -1.53 -6.75 -11.60
C SER A 18 -1.68 -5.82 -12.81
N SER A 19 -2.70 -6.05 -13.64
CA SER A 19 -3.00 -5.26 -14.84
C SER A 19 -4.50 -5.25 -15.12
N HIS A 20 -4.99 -4.29 -15.94
CA HIS A 20 -6.33 -4.37 -16.52
C HIS A 20 -6.36 -5.42 -17.63
N ALA A 21 -6.82 -6.60 -17.33
CA ALA A 21 -7.24 -7.53 -18.37
C ALA A 21 -8.55 -7.01 -19.00
N GLU A 22 -8.62 -6.95 -20.32
CA GLU A 22 -9.74 -6.36 -21.05
C GLU A 22 -11.08 -7.08 -20.83
N ASN A 23 -11.09 -8.33 -20.38
CA ASN A 23 -12.31 -9.04 -19.96
C ASN A 23 -11.96 -10.08 -18.89
N PRO A 24 -12.37 -9.90 -17.64
CA PRO A 24 -12.25 -10.99 -16.68
C PRO A 24 -13.36 -12.00 -16.95
N ASP A 25 -12.98 -13.16 -17.41
CA ASP A 25 -13.83 -14.34 -17.23
C ASP A 25 -13.93 -14.61 -15.74
N TYR A 26 -15.06 -14.25 -15.14
CA TYR A 26 -15.33 -14.63 -13.77
C TYR A 26 -15.41 -16.15 -13.72
N LYS A 27 -14.47 -16.78 -13.02
CA LYS A 27 -14.46 -18.25 -12.82
C LYS A 27 -15.63 -18.75 -11.97
N TYR A 28 -16.39 -17.85 -11.39
CA TYR A 28 -17.48 -18.12 -10.47
C TYR A 28 -18.66 -17.19 -10.74
N GLU A 29 -19.86 -17.70 -10.58
CA GLU A 29 -21.06 -16.87 -10.53
C GLU A 29 -21.00 -15.96 -9.29
N LEU A 30 -21.24 -14.67 -9.53
CA LEU A 30 -21.26 -13.70 -8.44
C LEU A 30 -22.65 -13.76 -7.78
N PRO A 31 -22.72 -13.76 -6.44
CA PRO A 31 -23.99 -13.67 -5.71
C PRO A 31 -24.76 -12.37 -6.05
N ASP A 32 -26.09 -12.45 -6.10
CA ASP A 32 -26.98 -11.34 -6.47
C ASP A 32 -26.84 -10.10 -5.58
N ASN A 33 -26.36 -10.26 -4.35
CA ASN A 33 -26.15 -9.19 -3.41
C ASN A 33 -24.82 -8.44 -3.60
N ILE A 34 -24.05 -8.74 -4.65
CA ILE A 34 -22.91 -7.93 -5.10
C ILE A 34 -23.43 -6.85 -6.05
N VAL A 35 -23.44 -5.60 -5.58
CA VAL A 35 -23.99 -4.45 -6.34
C VAL A 35 -22.94 -3.75 -7.20
N SER A 36 -21.67 -3.90 -6.91
CA SER A 36 -20.59 -3.33 -7.72
C SER A 36 -19.29 -4.08 -7.55
N MET A 37 -18.45 -4.04 -8.59
CA MET A 37 -17.10 -4.53 -8.58
C MET A 37 -16.17 -3.49 -9.19
N VAL A 38 -15.27 -2.94 -8.37
CA VAL A 38 -14.27 -1.98 -8.79
C VAL A 38 -12.93 -2.68 -8.89
N ARG A 39 -12.26 -2.53 -10.03
CA ARG A 39 -10.93 -3.08 -10.24
C ARG A 39 -9.88 -1.98 -10.09
N VAL A 40 -8.84 -2.25 -9.32
CA VAL A 40 -7.70 -1.38 -9.14
C VAL A 40 -6.45 -2.11 -9.62
N SER A 41 -5.79 -1.57 -10.63
CA SER A 41 -4.56 -2.15 -11.16
C SER A 41 -3.34 -1.60 -10.43
N LEU A 42 -2.37 -2.47 -10.15
CA LEU A 42 -1.08 -2.08 -9.55
C LEU A 42 -0.09 -1.49 -10.55
N HIS A 43 -0.16 -1.92 -11.82
CA HIS A 43 0.88 -1.67 -12.81
C HIS A 43 0.39 -1.06 -14.11
N ASP A 44 -0.90 -0.69 -14.20
CA ASP A 44 -1.36 -0.04 -15.41
C ASP A 44 -0.62 1.27 -15.65
N SER A 45 -0.19 1.35 -16.89
CA SER A 45 0.75 2.37 -17.25
C SER A 45 0.13 3.75 -17.08
N ILE A 46 0.77 4.49 -16.27
CA ILE A 46 0.81 5.93 -16.18
C ILE A 46 1.02 6.60 -17.58
N LEU A 47 1.03 5.84 -18.66
CA LEU A 47 1.41 6.29 -20.00
C LEU A 47 0.28 6.98 -20.79
N HIS A 48 -0.97 6.91 -20.34
CA HIS A 48 -2.12 7.28 -21.16
C HIS A 48 -2.95 8.49 -20.70
N GLU A 49 -2.56 9.21 -19.67
CA GLU A 49 -3.33 10.39 -19.29
C GLU A 49 -2.70 11.69 -19.81
N ASN A 50 -3.53 12.46 -20.51
CA ASN A 50 -3.25 13.82 -20.93
C ASN A 50 -2.85 14.67 -19.71
N GLU A 51 -1.71 15.35 -19.82
CA GLU A 51 -1.18 16.21 -18.78
C GLU A 51 -2.12 17.40 -18.53
N THR A 52 -2.96 17.29 -17.52
CA THR A 52 -3.68 18.44 -16.99
C THR A 52 -2.74 19.25 -16.10
N PRO A 53 -2.62 20.57 -16.32
CA PRO A 53 -1.71 21.40 -15.55
C PRO A 53 -2.25 21.66 -14.14
N GLY A 54 -1.80 20.88 -13.15
CA GLY A 54 -2.05 21.18 -11.74
C GLY A 54 -0.91 22.02 -11.17
N LYS A 55 -1.15 23.26 -10.79
CA LYS A 55 -0.09 24.25 -10.55
C LYS A 55 0.24 24.57 -9.08
N ARG A 56 -0.38 24.01 -8.04
CA ARG A 56 -0.28 24.76 -6.76
C ARG A 56 0.29 24.09 -5.50
N ASN A 57 0.39 22.77 -5.40
CA ASN A 57 0.82 22.16 -4.12
C ASN A 57 1.90 21.06 -4.21
N GLU A 58 2.55 20.92 -5.35
CA GLU A 58 3.49 19.81 -5.57
C GLU A 58 4.67 19.85 -4.60
N LYS A 59 5.30 21.01 -4.37
CA LYS A 59 6.43 21.12 -3.43
C LYS A 59 6.07 20.66 -2.02
N LYS A 60 4.85 20.97 -1.56
CA LYS A 60 4.38 20.55 -0.26
C LYS A 60 4.12 19.04 -0.23
N ALA A 61 3.52 18.48 -1.27
CA ALA A 61 3.32 17.04 -1.38
C ALA A 61 4.65 16.26 -1.33
N TYR A 62 5.70 16.75 -2.01
CA TYR A 62 7.03 16.13 -1.93
C TYR A 62 7.65 16.22 -0.54
N ALA A 63 7.49 17.35 0.13
CA ALA A 63 7.98 17.50 1.51
C ALA A 63 7.24 16.54 2.45
N ASP A 64 5.93 16.40 2.30
CA ASP A 64 5.13 15.49 3.11
C ASP A 64 5.46 14.01 2.82
N ILE A 65 5.66 13.63 1.55
CA ILE A 65 6.13 12.28 1.19
C ILE A 65 7.50 11.99 1.84
N TYR A 66 8.43 12.93 1.72
CA TYR A 66 9.77 12.77 2.29
C TYR A 66 9.72 12.66 3.82
N ASN A 67 8.96 13.50 4.49
CA ASN A 67 8.80 13.47 5.94
C ASN A 67 8.13 12.17 6.41
N PHE A 68 7.09 11.74 5.70
CA PHE A 68 6.41 10.49 6.00
C PHE A 68 7.33 9.27 5.90
N HIS A 69 8.25 9.24 4.93
CA HIS A 69 9.27 8.19 4.88
C HIS A 69 10.17 8.17 6.12
N LYS A 70 10.47 9.32 6.72
CA LYS A 70 11.21 9.39 7.99
C LYS A 70 10.35 8.96 9.18
N GLU A 71 9.10 9.38 9.21
CA GLU A 71 8.13 9.01 10.24
C GLU A 71 7.89 7.49 10.22
N LEU A 72 7.71 6.87 9.05
CA LEU A 72 7.60 5.41 8.90
C LEU A 72 8.81 4.66 9.47
N ALA A 73 10.02 5.19 9.35
CA ALA A 73 11.21 4.57 9.93
C ALA A 73 11.14 4.51 11.47
N ASN A 74 10.42 5.44 12.09
CA ASN A 74 10.19 5.53 13.52
C ASN A 74 8.85 4.91 13.96
N LYS A 75 8.13 4.21 13.05
CA LYS A 75 6.79 3.65 13.26
C LYS A 75 5.75 4.74 13.63
N ASP A 76 5.95 5.95 13.18
CA ASP A 76 5.01 7.05 13.35
C ASP A 76 4.13 7.18 12.11
N PHE A 77 2.83 6.98 12.27
CA PHE A 77 1.84 7.04 11.20
C PHE A 77 1.01 8.34 11.24
N SER A 78 1.30 9.25 12.16
CA SER A 78 0.54 10.50 12.33
C SER A 78 0.56 11.39 11.07
N GLY A 79 1.62 11.30 10.27
CA GLY A 79 1.75 11.99 8.99
C GLY A 79 0.84 11.47 7.87
N PHE A 80 0.23 10.28 8.03
CA PHE A 80 -0.59 9.67 6.98
C PHE A 80 -1.82 10.52 6.62
N ASP A 81 -2.46 11.16 7.60
CA ASP A 81 -3.59 12.08 7.36
C ASP A 81 -3.21 13.25 6.44
N LYS A 82 -2.00 13.79 6.56
CA LYS A 82 -1.49 14.85 5.68
C LYS A 82 -1.28 14.34 4.26
N ILE A 83 -0.67 13.17 4.12
CA ILE A 83 -0.48 12.48 2.83
C ILE A 83 -1.83 12.24 2.16
N PHE A 84 -2.78 11.67 2.90
CA PHE A 84 -4.13 11.42 2.40
C PHE A 84 -4.80 12.71 1.90
N LYS A 85 -4.78 13.78 2.68
CA LYS A 85 -5.38 15.06 2.30
C LYS A 85 -4.75 15.68 1.06
N HIS A 86 -3.45 15.51 0.85
CA HIS A 86 -2.75 16.07 -0.29
C HIS A 86 -2.86 15.22 -1.56
N LEU A 87 -2.82 13.89 -1.44
CA LEU A 87 -2.75 12.98 -2.58
C LEU A 87 -4.11 12.40 -2.99
N CYS A 88 -5.06 12.30 -2.04
CA CYS A 88 -6.38 11.69 -2.28
C CYS A 88 -7.51 12.73 -2.40
N SER A 89 -7.20 14.02 -2.44
CA SER A 89 -8.20 15.07 -2.64
C SER A 89 -8.81 14.96 -4.03
N SER A 90 -10.14 14.95 -4.11
CA SER A 90 -10.88 14.96 -5.37
C SER A 90 -10.97 16.38 -5.96
N GLY A 91 -11.02 16.50 -7.29
CA GLY A 91 -11.22 17.76 -7.99
C GLY A 91 -9.94 18.50 -8.37
N GLU A 92 -10.01 19.80 -8.64
CA GLU A 92 -8.90 20.65 -9.12
C GLU A 92 -7.68 20.70 -8.19
N ARG A 93 -7.80 20.21 -6.96
CA ARG A 93 -6.73 20.11 -5.96
C ARG A 93 -6.05 18.76 -5.93
N ALA A 94 -6.56 17.78 -6.67
CA ALA A 94 -5.96 16.45 -6.74
C ALA A 94 -4.54 16.56 -7.30
N THR A 95 -3.60 16.00 -6.60
CA THR A 95 -2.22 15.93 -7.11
C THR A 95 -2.15 14.76 -8.09
N ASN A 96 -1.86 15.06 -9.35
CA ASN A 96 -1.69 14.02 -10.37
C ASN A 96 -0.47 13.16 -10.02
N THR A 97 -0.69 11.91 -9.61
CA THR A 97 0.36 10.98 -9.21
C THR A 97 1.32 10.64 -10.35
N ASN A 98 0.86 10.67 -11.61
CA ASN A 98 1.70 10.49 -12.78
C ASN A 98 2.73 11.59 -12.89
N ARG A 99 2.30 12.82 -12.62
CA ARG A 99 3.17 13.98 -12.61
C ARG A 99 4.17 13.92 -11.46
N ILE A 100 3.74 13.48 -10.26
CA ILE A 100 4.64 13.24 -9.15
C ILE A 100 5.77 12.31 -9.59
N LEU A 101 5.46 11.17 -10.19
CA LEU A 101 6.46 10.16 -10.57
C LEU A 101 7.40 10.59 -11.71
N LYS A 102 7.01 11.58 -12.52
CA LYS A 102 7.79 12.07 -13.68
C LYS A 102 8.51 13.39 -13.42
N SER A 103 8.25 14.06 -12.28
CA SER A 103 8.74 15.42 -12.04
C SER A 103 10.22 15.47 -11.64
N LYS A 104 10.83 16.64 -11.90
CA LYS A 104 12.18 16.97 -11.43
C LYS A 104 12.26 16.97 -9.89
N ASP A 105 11.18 17.34 -9.22
CA ASP A 105 11.13 17.38 -7.76
C ASP A 105 11.16 15.97 -7.15
N THR A 106 10.52 14.99 -7.80
CA THR A 106 10.64 13.57 -7.43
C THR A 106 12.08 13.10 -7.54
N TRP A 107 12.72 13.38 -8.67
CA TRP A 107 14.13 13.04 -8.86
C TRP A 107 15.00 13.62 -7.76
N THR A 108 14.83 14.91 -7.46
CA THR A 108 15.58 15.60 -6.41
C THR A 108 15.33 14.99 -5.03
N THR A 109 14.07 14.63 -4.74
CA THR A 109 13.68 13.98 -3.48
C THR A 109 14.30 12.60 -3.34
N ILE A 110 14.24 11.77 -4.38
CA ILE A 110 14.85 10.44 -4.39
C ILE A 110 16.37 10.54 -4.24
N LEU A 111 17.01 11.48 -4.94
CA LEU A 111 18.45 11.70 -4.83
C LEU A 111 18.86 12.13 -3.42
N LYS A 112 18.05 12.97 -2.76
CA LYS A 112 18.27 13.35 -1.36
C LYS A 112 18.15 12.14 -0.43
N MET A 113 17.10 11.33 -0.58
CA MET A 113 16.90 10.11 0.21
C MET A 113 18.04 9.10 0.02
N TYR A 114 18.55 8.96 -1.21
CA TYR A 114 19.68 8.10 -1.52
C TYR A 114 20.97 8.54 -0.80
N LYS A 115 21.28 9.86 -0.90
CA LYS A 115 22.47 10.42 -0.24
C LYS A 115 22.42 10.29 1.29
N GLU A 116 21.25 10.54 1.90
CA GLU A 116 21.09 10.45 3.35
C GLU A 116 21.24 9.01 3.88
N LYS A 117 20.88 8.02 3.06
CA LYS A 117 21.07 6.61 3.43
C LYS A 117 22.50 6.13 3.28
N ASN A 118 23.37 6.91 2.66
CA ASN A 118 24.80 6.58 2.42
C ASN A 118 24.96 5.17 1.82
N LEU A 119 24.13 4.87 0.79
CA LEU A 119 24.12 3.56 0.15
C LEU A 119 25.35 3.38 -0.71
N GLN A 120 25.91 2.16 -0.71
CA GLN A 120 27.01 1.75 -1.59
C GLN A 120 26.53 1.32 -2.98
N SER A 121 25.20 1.17 -3.13
CA SER A 121 24.55 0.73 -4.37
C SER A 121 24.51 1.83 -5.43
N SER A 122 24.25 1.40 -6.67
CA SER A 122 23.99 2.33 -7.78
C SER A 122 22.75 3.18 -7.52
N PHE A 123 22.86 4.50 -7.74
CA PHE A 123 21.68 5.39 -7.67
C PHE A 123 20.59 4.99 -8.68
N ILE A 124 20.95 4.46 -9.83
CA ILE A 124 19.98 4.03 -10.84
C ILE A 124 19.16 2.85 -10.33
N ASP A 125 19.78 1.87 -9.69
CA ASP A 125 19.08 0.72 -9.12
C ASP A 125 18.20 1.14 -7.94
N TYR A 126 18.68 2.07 -7.11
CA TYR A 126 17.86 2.67 -6.05
C TYR A 126 16.65 3.41 -6.60
N PHE A 127 16.83 4.23 -7.64
CA PHE A 127 15.77 4.98 -8.31
C PHE A 127 14.68 4.05 -8.87
N TRP A 128 15.07 3.00 -9.58
CA TRP A 128 14.10 2.05 -10.13
C TRP A 128 13.40 1.24 -9.03
N THR A 129 14.14 0.81 -8.00
CA THR A 129 13.54 0.11 -6.85
C THR A 129 12.52 1.02 -6.15
N TRP A 130 12.91 2.26 -5.86
CA TRP A 130 12.01 3.24 -5.27
C TRP A 130 10.74 3.41 -6.12
N ARG A 131 10.90 3.57 -7.42
CA ARG A 131 9.79 3.74 -8.35
C ARG A 131 8.87 2.53 -8.37
N PHE A 132 9.40 1.32 -8.47
CA PHE A 132 8.61 0.08 -8.47
C PHE A 132 7.86 -0.14 -7.14
N VAL A 133 8.47 0.22 -6.03
CA VAL A 133 7.84 0.14 -4.71
C VAL A 133 6.68 1.13 -4.56
N HIS A 134 6.84 2.36 -5.09
CA HIS A 134 5.88 3.43 -4.87
C HIS A 134 4.78 3.51 -5.93
N LEU A 135 5.02 3.02 -7.14
CA LEU A 135 4.03 3.05 -8.20
C LEU A 135 2.70 2.41 -7.79
N PRO A 136 2.66 1.18 -7.24
CA PRO A 136 1.42 0.60 -6.74
C PRO A 136 0.76 1.42 -5.64
N VAL A 137 1.56 2.03 -4.75
CA VAL A 137 1.03 2.90 -3.67
C VAL A 137 0.30 4.09 -4.26
N PHE A 138 0.90 4.77 -5.25
CA PHE A 138 0.25 5.90 -5.91
C PHE A 138 -1.01 5.50 -6.69
N GLN A 139 -1.04 4.30 -7.28
CA GLN A 139 -2.25 3.76 -7.89
C GLN A 139 -3.37 3.57 -6.86
N MET A 140 -3.03 3.03 -5.67
CA MET A 140 -4.01 2.88 -4.59
C MET A 140 -4.55 4.22 -4.10
N LEU A 141 -3.68 5.23 -3.97
CA LEU A 141 -4.08 6.58 -3.54
C LEU A 141 -5.07 7.25 -4.50
N ASN A 142 -5.04 6.89 -5.77
CA ASN A 142 -5.97 7.40 -6.81
C ASN A 142 -7.18 6.50 -7.05
N ALA A 143 -7.29 5.37 -6.35
CA ALA A 143 -8.37 4.44 -6.61
C ALA A 143 -9.75 5.09 -6.34
N GLU A 144 -10.69 4.84 -7.25
CA GLU A 144 -12.09 5.16 -7.03
C GLU A 144 -12.68 4.17 -6.04
N LEU A 145 -13.00 4.66 -4.85
CA LEU A 145 -13.54 3.84 -3.78
C LEU A 145 -15.06 4.04 -3.71
N PRO A 146 -15.87 2.98 -3.81
CA PRO A 146 -17.31 3.10 -3.63
C PRO A 146 -17.64 3.43 -2.15
N PRO A 147 -18.65 4.27 -1.89
CA PRO A 147 -19.10 4.54 -0.54
C PRO A 147 -19.72 3.28 0.09
N ALA A 148 -19.37 3.02 1.35
CA ALA A 148 -19.93 1.91 2.11
C ALA A 148 -20.06 2.27 3.60
N ARG A 149 -20.93 1.56 4.30
CA ARG A 149 -21.11 1.75 5.74
C ARG A 149 -20.01 1.09 6.58
N ILE A 150 -19.36 0.07 6.03
CA ILE A 150 -18.26 -0.67 6.66
C ILE A 150 -17.33 -1.08 5.53
N TYR A 151 -16.03 -0.97 5.77
CA TYR A 151 -15.00 -1.54 4.91
C TYR A 151 -14.40 -2.77 5.57
N HIS A 152 -14.21 -3.81 4.79
CA HIS A 152 -13.64 -5.06 5.28
C HIS A 152 -12.48 -5.47 4.37
N THR A 153 -11.32 -5.65 4.94
CA THR A 153 -10.13 -6.17 4.26
C THR A 153 -9.72 -7.52 4.83
N VAL A 154 -9.21 -8.39 3.96
CA VAL A 154 -8.74 -9.73 4.34
C VAL A 154 -7.21 -9.82 4.40
N SER A 155 -6.53 -8.68 4.29
CA SER A 155 -5.07 -8.61 4.27
C SER A 155 -4.58 -7.22 4.66
N THR A 156 -3.39 -7.13 5.23
CA THR A 156 -2.72 -5.88 5.60
C THR A 156 -1.84 -5.29 4.49
N GLY A 157 -1.83 -5.88 3.29
CA GLY A 157 -1.08 -5.36 2.14
C GLY A 157 -1.78 -4.20 1.43
N TYR A 158 -1.76 -4.22 0.10
CA TYR A 158 -2.43 -3.20 -0.72
C TYR A 158 -3.94 -3.13 -0.45
N ALA A 159 -4.59 -4.27 -0.19
CA ALA A 159 -6.00 -4.30 0.19
C ALA A 159 -6.25 -3.58 1.52
N GLY A 160 -5.37 -3.79 2.50
CA GLY A 160 -5.41 -3.08 3.76
C GLY A 160 -5.21 -1.56 3.59
N LEU A 161 -4.24 -1.15 2.76
CA LEU A 161 -4.03 0.26 2.45
C LEU A 161 -5.29 0.90 1.86
N ILE A 162 -5.94 0.24 0.89
CA ILE A 162 -7.22 0.71 0.32
C ILE A 162 -8.30 0.81 1.41
N GLY A 163 -8.38 -0.16 2.32
CA GLY A 163 -9.30 -0.11 3.45
C GLY A 163 -9.09 1.12 4.33
N VAL A 164 -7.83 1.45 4.65
CA VAL A 164 -7.49 2.66 5.40
C VAL A 164 -7.86 3.92 4.62
N LEU A 165 -7.57 3.99 3.33
CA LEU A 165 -7.95 5.12 2.47
C LEU A 165 -9.47 5.32 2.44
N ALA A 166 -10.23 4.23 2.33
CA ALA A 166 -11.69 4.26 2.35
C ALA A 166 -12.24 4.76 3.69
N LYS A 167 -11.66 4.30 4.81
CA LYS A 167 -11.98 4.79 6.16
C LYS A 167 -11.79 6.31 6.25
N PHE A 168 -10.66 6.84 5.78
CA PHE A 168 -10.41 8.28 5.79
C PHE A 168 -11.35 9.05 4.89
N LYS A 169 -11.64 8.52 3.70
CA LYS A 169 -12.50 9.19 2.72
C LYS A 169 -13.95 9.28 3.17
N TYR A 170 -14.48 8.20 3.76
CA TYR A 170 -15.90 8.08 4.07
C TYR A 170 -16.22 8.09 5.57
N GLN A 171 -15.21 8.19 6.43
CA GLN A 171 -15.35 8.16 7.89
C GLN A 171 -16.15 6.94 8.38
N ALA A 172 -15.94 5.80 7.73
CA ALA A 172 -16.62 4.55 8.01
C ALA A 172 -15.69 3.53 8.70
N PRO A 173 -16.21 2.61 9.52
CA PRO A 173 -15.43 1.61 10.21
C PRO A 173 -14.65 0.71 9.25
N LEU A 174 -13.43 0.33 9.65
CA LEU A 174 -12.58 -0.63 8.96
C LEU A 174 -12.43 -1.91 9.79
N LEU A 175 -12.81 -3.03 9.20
CA LEU A 175 -12.64 -4.36 9.75
C LEU A 175 -11.49 -5.06 9.02
N LEU A 176 -10.56 -5.63 9.75
CA LEU A 176 -9.52 -6.52 9.23
C LEU A 176 -9.81 -7.96 9.64
N THR A 177 -9.83 -8.88 8.69
CA THR A 177 -9.73 -10.33 8.96
C THR A 177 -8.44 -10.84 8.36
N GLU A 178 -7.53 -11.34 9.16
CA GLU A 178 -6.22 -11.79 8.70
C GLU A 178 -6.06 -13.30 8.94
N HIS A 179 -5.95 -14.08 7.86
CA HIS A 179 -5.81 -15.53 7.91
C HIS A 179 -4.37 -15.99 8.16
N GLY A 180 -3.40 -15.24 7.64
CA GLY A 180 -1.96 -15.40 7.86
C GLY A 180 -1.36 -14.01 8.10
N ILE A 181 -0.13 -13.93 8.56
CA ILE A 181 0.55 -12.64 8.77
C ILE A 181 1.18 -12.18 7.46
N TYR A 182 0.45 -11.34 6.74
CA TYR A 182 0.82 -10.90 5.38
C TYR A 182 2.24 -10.34 5.30
N ALA A 183 2.66 -9.50 6.25
CA ALA A 183 4.01 -8.94 6.26
C ALA A 183 5.09 -10.03 6.38
N LYS A 184 4.83 -11.12 7.12
CA LYS A 184 5.73 -12.26 7.26
C LYS A 184 5.79 -13.09 5.98
N GLU A 185 4.66 -13.31 5.34
CA GLU A 185 4.58 -14.01 4.05
C GLU A 185 5.36 -13.25 2.99
N ARG A 186 5.16 -11.94 2.89
CA ARG A 186 5.91 -11.07 1.97
C ARG A 186 7.41 -11.04 2.28
N ASP A 187 7.81 -11.02 3.55
CA ASP A 187 9.24 -11.09 3.92
C ASP A 187 9.89 -12.37 3.40
N ILE A 188 9.21 -13.51 3.53
CA ILE A 188 9.70 -14.81 3.03
C ILE A 188 9.82 -14.80 1.50
N GLU A 189 8.80 -14.30 0.80
CA GLU A 189 8.79 -14.23 -0.67
C GLU A 189 9.88 -13.28 -1.19
N ILE A 190 10.01 -12.09 -0.61
CA ILE A 190 11.01 -11.10 -1.00
C ILE A 190 12.42 -11.64 -0.80
N ARG A 191 12.68 -12.34 0.30
CA ARG A 191 13.97 -12.97 0.55
C ARG A 191 14.35 -13.99 -0.55
N ARG A 192 13.36 -14.73 -1.04
CA ARG A 192 13.51 -15.73 -2.10
C ARG A 192 13.52 -15.13 -3.51
N ALA A 193 13.06 -13.89 -3.68
CA ALA A 193 12.95 -13.25 -4.99
C ALA A 193 14.33 -13.04 -5.63
N GLU A 194 14.57 -13.67 -6.78
CA GLU A 194 15.80 -13.53 -7.54
C GLU A 194 15.82 -12.27 -8.41
N TRP A 195 14.65 -11.75 -8.77
CA TRP A 195 14.51 -10.56 -9.61
C TRP A 195 14.84 -9.25 -8.89
N ILE A 196 14.93 -9.26 -7.56
CA ILE A 196 15.39 -8.11 -6.78
C ILE A 196 16.90 -8.20 -6.64
N HIS A 197 17.61 -7.32 -7.34
CA HIS A 197 19.06 -7.27 -7.34
C HIS A 197 19.63 -7.12 -5.93
N ASN A 198 20.66 -7.89 -5.63
CA ASN A 198 21.55 -7.66 -4.50
C ASN A 198 22.84 -7.04 -5.03
N GLU A 199 23.35 -6.03 -4.35
CA GLU A 199 24.61 -5.35 -4.69
C GLU A 199 25.81 -6.29 -4.60
N LEU A 200 25.74 -7.26 -3.68
CA LEU A 200 26.77 -8.28 -3.46
C LEU A 200 26.16 -9.68 -3.64
N PRO A 201 26.96 -10.65 -4.09
CA PRO A 201 26.56 -12.05 -4.04
C PRO A 201 26.11 -12.41 -2.63
N GLN A 202 25.08 -13.24 -2.50
CA GLN A 202 24.45 -13.56 -1.23
C GLN A 202 25.44 -14.14 -0.20
N GLN A 203 26.52 -14.80 -0.69
CA GLN A 203 27.60 -15.35 0.12
C GLN A 203 28.47 -14.27 0.78
N LEU A 204 28.51 -13.06 0.22
CA LEU A 204 29.30 -11.93 0.72
C LEU A 204 28.49 -10.96 1.56
N LEU A 205 27.17 -11.18 1.68
CA LEU A 205 26.32 -10.37 2.57
C LEU A 205 26.57 -10.77 4.04
N PRO A 206 26.53 -9.80 4.98
CA PRO A 206 26.55 -10.11 6.40
C PRO A 206 25.43 -11.10 6.77
N GLN A 207 25.71 -11.98 7.72
CA GLN A 207 24.88 -13.13 8.16
C GLN A 207 23.46 -12.74 8.53
N ARG A 208 22.69 -12.03 8.12
CA ARG A 208 21.28 -11.65 8.29
C ARG A 208 20.85 -10.54 7.33
N SER A 209 21.77 -10.03 6.50
CA SER A 209 21.43 -9.02 5.50
C SER A 209 20.76 -9.68 4.30
N ILE A 210 19.68 -9.08 3.84
CA ILE A 210 18.97 -9.49 2.61
C ILE A 210 19.25 -8.56 1.44
N GLY A 211 20.15 -7.58 1.63
CA GLY A 211 20.42 -6.53 0.67
C GLY A 211 19.45 -5.36 0.76
N VAL A 212 19.92 -4.17 0.42
CA VAL A 212 19.20 -2.91 0.61
C VAL A 212 17.86 -2.88 -0.12
N PHE A 213 17.81 -3.39 -1.34
CA PHE A 213 16.59 -3.33 -2.16
C PHE A 213 15.49 -4.24 -1.62
N LYS A 214 15.85 -5.44 -1.18
CA LYS A 214 14.91 -6.35 -0.49
C LYS A 214 14.42 -5.75 0.83
N GLU A 215 15.28 -5.06 1.56
CA GLU A 215 14.88 -4.35 2.77
C GLU A 215 13.85 -3.25 2.52
N ILE A 216 13.96 -2.50 1.42
CA ILE A 216 12.99 -1.46 1.05
C ILE A 216 11.60 -2.09 0.90
N TRP A 217 11.48 -3.20 0.15
CA TRP A 217 10.23 -3.92 -0.02
C TRP A 217 9.67 -4.49 1.30
N THR A 218 10.52 -5.13 2.08
CA THR A 218 10.12 -5.70 3.39
C THR A 218 9.62 -4.61 4.33
N LYS A 219 10.32 -3.48 4.40
CA LYS A 219 9.92 -2.33 5.23
C LYS A 219 8.59 -1.75 4.78
N LEU A 220 8.34 -1.65 3.47
CA LEU A 220 7.06 -1.18 2.94
C LEU A 220 5.89 -2.04 3.43
N PHE A 221 5.95 -3.36 3.26
CA PHE A 221 4.86 -4.25 3.66
C PHE A 221 4.66 -4.31 5.18
N ARG A 222 5.74 -4.20 5.96
CA ARG A 222 5.63 -4.03 7.42
C ARG A 222 4.92 -2.73 7.79
N SER A 223 5.28 -1.63 7.12
CA SER A 223 4.62 -0.34 7.35
C SER A 223 3.13 -0.40 6.99
N PHE A 224 2.76 -1.09 5.92
CA PHE A 224 1.33 -1.29 5.59
C PHE A 224 0.61 -2.08 6.68
N SER A 225 1.19 -3.17 7.18
CA SER A 225 0.57 -3.94 8.26
C SER A 225 0.37 -3.10 9.51
N GLN A 226 1.38 -2.35 9.92
CA GLN A 226 1.29 -1.47 11.09
C GLN A 226 0.26 -0.34 10.87
N LEU A 227 0.23 0.27 9.68
CA LEU A 227 -0.78 1.27 9.32
C LEU A 227 -2.19 0.70 9.43
N VAL A 228 -2.42 -0.51 8.94
CA VAL A 228 -3.74 -1.15 9.00
C VAL A 228 -4.11 -1.51 10.43
N TYR A 229 -3.19 -2.01 11.25
CA TYR A 229 -3.44 -2.28 12.67
C TYR A 229 -3.76 -0.99 13.44
N GLU A 230 -3.07 0.11 13.12
CA GLU A 230 -3.34 1.42 13.73
C GLU A 230 -4.77 1.90 13.43
N TYR A 231 -5.21 1.79 12.18
CA TYR A 231 -6.48 2.38 11.75
C TYR A 231 -7.67 1.40 11.69
N ALA A 232 -7.46 0.10 11.80
CA ALA A 232 -8.55 -0.86 11.93
C ALA A 232 -9.33 -0.63 13.25
N ASP A 233 -10.66 -0.71 13.18
CA ASP A 233 -11.51 -0.63 14.38
C ASP A 233 -11.60 -1.99 15.07
N LYS A 234 -11.55 -3.08 14.28
CA LYS A 234 -11.48 -4.46 14.78
C LYS A 234 -10.56 -5.31 13.91
N ILE A 235 -9.85 -6.20 14.57
CA ILE A 235 -8.90 -7.14 13.97
C ILE A 235 -9.34 -8.56 14.35
N ILE A 236 -9.73 -9.34 13.35
CA ILE A 236 -10.16 -10.72 13.53
C ILE A 236 -9.08 -11.65 13.00
N THR A 237 -8.75 -12.66 13.76
CA THR A 237 -7.79 -13.70 13.36
C THR A 237 -8.36 -15.10 13.61
N ILE A 238 -7.86 -16.08 12.86
CA ILE A 238 -8.36 -17.44 12.92
C ILE A 238 -7.68 -18.32 13.99
N SER A 239 -6.62 -17.83 14.62
CA SER A 239 -5.87 -18.59 15.62
C SER A 239 -5.18 -17.70 16.63
N ASN A 240 -5.05 -18.19 17.86
CA ASN A 240 -4.32 -17.49 18.93
C ASN A 240 -2.85 -17.25 18.57
N GLN A 241 -2.22 -18.16 17.81
CA GLN A 241 -0.84 -17.99 17.38
C GLN A 241 -0.69 -16.80 16.42
N ASN A 242 -1.63 -16.65 15.47
CA ASN A 242 -1.63 -15.49 14.57
C ASN A 242 -1.91 -14.20 15.34
N GLN A 243 -2.83 -14.24 16.32
CA GLN A 243 -3.10 -13.09 17.18
C GLN A 243 -1.84 -12.64 17.93
N GLN A 244 -1.09 -13.57 18.49
CA GLN A 244 0.19 -13.26 19.14
C GLN A 244 1.15 -12.54 18.19
N LEU A 245 1.30 -13.03 16.96
CA LEU A 245 2.13 -12.40 15.94
C LEU A 245 1.61 -11.00 15.54
N GLN A 246 0.30 -10.81 15.47
CA GLN A 246 -0.29 -9.49 15.24
C GLN A 246 0.08 -8.50 16.34
N LEU A 247 0.00 -8.91 17.60
CA LEU A 247 0.40 -8.11 18.77
C LEU A 247 1.90 -7.75 18.72
N GLU A 248 2.75 -8.73 18.40
CA GLU A 248 4.19 -8.51 18.23
C GLU A 248 4.50 -7.52 17.09
N HIS A 249 3.65 -7.48 16.07
CA HIS A 249 3.78 -6.55 14.94
C HIS A 249 3.09 -5.21 15.17
N GLY A 250 2.49 -4.98 16.33
CA GLY A 250 1.97 -3.68 16.75
C GLY A 250 0.45 -3.54 16.70
N ALA A 251 -0.30 -4.64 16.59
CA ALA A 251 -1.75 -4.58 16.75
C ALA A 251 -2.14 -4.25 18.20
N ASP A 252 -3.16 -3.41 18.37
CA ASP A 252 -3.70 -3.09 19.69
C ASP A 252 -4.52 -4.29 20.21
N PRO A 253 -4.20 -4.83 21.42
CA PRO A 253 -4.96 -5.93 22.02
C PRO A 253 -6.46 -5.64 22.15
N LEU A 254 -6.85 -4.39 22.37
CA LEU A 254 -8.25 -3.98 22.52
C LEU A 254 -9.06 -4.06 21.21
N LYS A 255 -8.37 -4.11 20.09
CA LYS A 255 -8.98 -4.26 18.76
C LYS A 255 -9.03 -5.71 18.29
N CYS A 256 -8.19 -6.59 18.86
CA CYS A 256 -8.09 -7.99 18.47
C CYS A 256 -9.22 -8.85 19.06
N MET A 257 -9.77 -9.75 18.21
CA MET A 257 -10.83 -10.69 18.58
C MET A 257 -10.50 -12.10 18.12
#